data_ad6fe090457145a2abc0de8221933fe5
#
_entry.id   ad6fe090457145a2abc0de8221933fe5
#
_cell.length_a   1.000
_cell.length_b   1.000
_cell.length_c   1.000
_cell.angle_alpha   90.00
_cell.angle_beta   90.00
_cell.angle_gamma   90.00
#
_symmetry.space_group_name_H-M   'P 1'
#
loop_
_entity.id
_entity.type
_entity.pdbx_description
1 polymer ?
#
loop_
_entity_poly.entity_id
_entity_poly.type
_entity_poly.pdbx_seq_one_letter_code
_entity_poly.pdbx_strand_id
1 'polypeptide(L)'
;MIKKVLLLGSGALKIGQAGEFDYSGSQALKALKEEGIETILINPNIATVQTSSGIADKVYFQPVQADFVERIIAKERPDGILLSFGGQTALNCGVELYQRGVLSKYNVQVMGTPVQAIIDTEDRDLFVKRLNEIDVKTIKSEACNTVKEVKQAADDLGYPVILRAAYALGGLGSGFCDNEEQLLKQAEEAFSFSPQVLVEKSLKGWKEIEYEVVRDKYDNCITVCNMENLDPLGIHTGESIVVAPSQTLSNSEYHKLRAIAIKIIRHIGIVGECNVQYALDPESEDYRVIEVNARLSRSSALASKATGYPLAFVAAKLGLGYGLFELKNSVTKTTTAFFEPALDYVVCKIPRWDLTKFQGVSHQLGSSMKSVGEVMAIGRTFEEAIQKGLRMIGQGMHGFVGNHETTPPITLPREGEEASSPVSYQLSPVTSLLSPTDTRIFAVAQALQMGYTIEQIHQLTMIDRWFLQKLKHIVDINHALQQYSHLSELYQFLPKSEMMEYVEEEGFLTLLYDAKVYGFSDFQIARALGFEQYFNMEKAGLVIRQWRKEYNILPFVNQIDTLAAEYPAQTNYLYLSYT
;
A
#
# COMPACT_ATOMS: atom_id res chain seq x y z
N MET A 1 -26.66 10.69 -26.13
CA MET A 1 -26.60 9.46 -25.29
C MET A 1 -25.30 8.74 -25.66
N ILE A 2 -24.44 8.43 -24.70
CA ILE A 2 -23.14 7.77 -24.91
C ILE A 2 -23.40 6.32 -25.34
N LYS A 3 -22.87 5.90 -26.49
CA LYS A 3 -23.02 4.54 -27.02
C LYS A 3 -21.69 3.82 -27.20
N LYS A 4 -20.62 4.59 -27.37
CA LYS A 4 -19.27 4.06 -27.66
C LYS A 4 -18.24 4.83 -26.85
N VAL A 5 -17.39 4.12 -26.10
CA VAL A 5 -16.38 4.71 -25.20
C VAL A 5 -15.02 4.12 -25.48
N LEU A 6 -14.03 5.00 -25.57
CA LEU A 6 -12.61 4.66 -25.62
C LEU A 6 -12.02 4.68 -24.20
N LEU A 7 -11.45 3.57 -23.78
CA LEU A 7 -10.67 3.45 -22.55
C LEU A 7 -9.18 3.49 -22.89
N LEU A 8 -8.45 4.41 -22.26
CA LEU A 8 -6.99 4.41 -22.27
C LEU A 8 -6.49 3.45 -21.20
N GLY A 9 -5.86 2.36 -21.63
CA GLY A 9 -5.23 1.38 -20.74
C GLY A 9 -3.92 1.86 -20.16
N SER A 10 -3.30 1.03 -19.36
CA SER A 10 -2.10 1.36 -18.56
C SER A 10 -0.81 1.55 -19.37
N GLY A 11 -0.82 1.16 -20.63
CA GLY A 11 0.36 1.29 -21.49
C GLY A 11 1.49 0.33 -21.11
N ALA A 12 2.72 0.71 -21.43
CA ALA A 12 3.92 0.01 -21.01
C ALA A 12 4.21 0.37 -19.54
N LEU A 13 4.05 -0.60 -18.67
CA LEU A 13 4.18 -0.41 -17.22
C LEU A 13 5.60 -0.66 -16.74
N LYS A 14 6.01 0.06 -15.71
CA LYS A 14 7.19 -0.28 -14.92
C LYS A 14 6.91 -1.53 -14.08
N ILE A 15 7.98 -2.22 -13.67
CA ILE A 15 7.90 -3.34 -12.73
C ILE A 15 7.06 -2.92 -11.52
N GLY A 16 6.12 -3.76 -11.13
CA GLY A 16 5.25 -3.55 -9.96
C GLY A 16 3.99 -2.72 -10.20
N GLN A 17 3.76 -2.14 -11.37
CA GLN A 17 2.56 -1.33 -11.66
C GLN A 17 1.44 -2.09 -12.39
N ALA A 18 1.67 -3.32 -12.82
CA ALA A 18 0.76 -4.03 -13.72
C ALA A 18 -0.59 -4.38 -13.08
N GLY A 19 -0.58 -4.94 -11.87
CA GLY A 19 -1.77 -5.55 -11.28
C GLY A 19 -2.88 -4.56 -10.94
N GLU A 20 -2.55 -3.38 -10.48
CA GLU A 20 -3.52 -2.37 -10.03
C GLU A 20 -4.31 -1.79 -11.21
N PHE A 21 -3.62 -1.51 -12.29
CA PHE A 21 -4.26 -0.95 -13.49
C PHE A 21 -4.98 -2.01 -14.30
N ASP A 22 -4.59 -3.29 -14.20
CA ASP A 22 -5.35 -4.40 -14.72
C ASP A 22 -6.73 -4.46 -14.10
N TYR A 23 -6.82 -4.35 -12.77
CA TYR A 23 -8.07 -4.30 -12.04
C TYR A 23 -8.92 -3.10 -12.47
N SER A 24 -8.36 -1.90 -12.45
CA SER A 24 -9.09 -0.65 -12.71
C SER A 24 -9.71 -0.63 -14.10
N GLY A 25 -8.92 -0.93 -15.14
CA GLY A 25 -9.40 -0.94 -16.52
C GLY A 25 -10.40 -2.06 -16.80
N SER A 26 -10.18 -3.26 -16.24
CA SER A 26 -11.11 -4.38 -16.41
C SER A 26 -12.46 -4.11 -15.77
N GLN A 27 -12.50 -3.49 -14.58
CA GLN A 27 -13.73 -3.12 -13.91
C GLN A 27 -14.46 -1.99 -14.65
N ALA A 28 -13.73 -1.02 -15.22
CA ALA A 28 -14.34 0.02 -16.04
C ALA A 28 -15.00 -0.57 -17.29
N LEU A 29 -14.31 -1.45 -18.01
CA LEU A 29 -14.86 -2.14 -19.18
C LEU A 29 -16.11 -2.94 -18.82
N LYS A 30 -16.08 -3.66 -17.70
CA LYS A 30 -17.26 -4.37 -17.19
C LYS A 30 -18.43 -3.42 -16.91
N ALA A 31 -18.19 -2.31 -16.23
CA ALA A 31 -19.21 -1.32 -15.90
C ALA A 31 -19.86 -0.72 -17.17
N LEU A 32 -19.07 -0.42 -18.20
CA LEU A 32 -19.55 0.08 -19.48
C LEU A 32 -20.40 -0.96 -20.23
N LYS A 33 -19.94 -2.22 -20.26
CA LYS A 33 -20.67 -3.31 -20.94
C LYS A 33 -22.01 -3.62 -20.29
N GLU A 34 -22.12 -3.52 -18.98
CA GLU A 34 -23.39 -3.66 -18.25
C GLU A 34 -24.42 -2.60 -18.66
N GLU A 35 -23.98 -1.43 -19.12
CA GLU A 35 -24.82 -0.37 -19.68
C GLU A 35 -25.08 -0.51 -21.20
N GLY A 36 -24.63 -1.58 -21.81
CA GLY A 36 -24.77 -1.81 -23.26
C GLY A 36 -23.92 -0.88 -24.12
N ILE A 37 -22.81 -0.35 -23.59
CA ILE A 37 -21.91 0.57 -24.28
C ILE A 37 -20.84 -0.23 -25.02
N GLU A 38 -20.65 0.07 -26.32
CA GLU A 38 -19.55 -0.46 -27.11
C GLU A 38 -18.20 0.04 -26.54
N THR A 39 -17.32 -0.88 -26.20
CA THR A 39 -16.05 -0.60 -25.54
C THR A 39 -14.86 -0.74 -26.49
N ILE A 40 -14.03 0.29 -26.54
CA ILE A 40 -12.76 0.30 -27.26
C ILE A 40 -11.64 0.46 -26.24
N LEU A 41 -10.67 -0.43 -26.29
CA LEU A 41 -9.48 -0.38 -25.44
C LEU A 41 -8.24 -0.15 -26.29
N ILE A 42 -7.38 0.77 -25.87
CA ILE A 42 -5.99 0.86 -26.35
C ILE A 42 -5.05 0.45 -25.22
N ASN A 43 -4.26 -0.60 -25.43
CA ASN A 43 -3.25 -1.06 -24.48
C ASN A 43 -2.21 -1.93 -25.20
N PRO A 44 -0.90 -1.57 -25.21
CA PRO A 44 0.14 -2.37 -25.85
C PRO A 44 0.47 -3.67 -25.10
N ASN A 45 0.04 -3.80 -23.86
CA ASN A 45 0.35 -4.95 -23.00
C ASN A 45 -0.55 -6.14 -23.37
N ILE A 46 0.07 -7.22 -23.86
CA ILE A 46 -0.61 -8.48 -24.20
C ILE A 46 -0.82 -9.39 -22.98
N ALA A 47 -0.16 -9.11 -21.87
CA ALA A 47 -0.20 -9.92 -20.65
C ALA A 47 -1.15 -9.37 -19.58
N THR A 48 -2.10 -8.53 -19.98
CA THR A 48 -3.10 -7.95 -19.08
C THR A 48 -4.47 -8.59 -19.29
N VAL A 49 -5.24 -8.72 -18.21
CA VAL A 49 -6.65 -9.15 -18.26
C VAL A 49 -7.48 -8.22 -19.17
N GLN A 50 -7.18 -6.93 -19.22
CA GLN A 50 -7.89 -5.95 -20.04
C GLN A 50 -7.93 -6.33 -21.54
N THR A 51 -6.84 -6.88 -22.08
CA THR A 51 -6.71 -7.25 -23.49
C THR A 51 -7.17 -8.68 -23.79
N SER A 52 -7.64 -9.41 -22.77
CA SER A 52 -8.19 -10.75 -22.94
C SER A 52 -9.48 -10.73 -23.77
N SER A 53 -9.70 -11.80 -24.51
CA SER A 53 -10.91 -11.95 -25.35
C SER A 53 -12.19 -11.79 -24.51
N GLY A 54 -13.13 -10.99 -25.02
CA GLY A 54 -14.43 -10.77 -24.39
C GLY A 54 -14.45 -9.69 -23.28
N ILE A 55 -13.31 -9.13 -22.89
CA ILE A 55 -13.27 -8.02 -21.91
C ILE A 55 -13.69 -6.70 -22.59
N ALA A 56 -13.00 -6.25 -23.62
CA ALA A 56 -13.44 -5.14 -24.47
C ALA A 56 -14.03 -5.65 -25.79
N ASP A 57 -14.89 -4.88 -26.45
CA ASP A 57 -15.44 -5.24 -27.74
C ASP A 57 -14.39 -5.09 -28.85
N LYS A 58 -13.53 -4.08 -28.75
CA LYS A 58 -12.38 -3.87 -29.62
C LYS A 58 -11.12 -3.56 -28.82
N VAL A 59 -10.00 -4.18 -29.18
CA VAL A 59 -8.70 -3.98 -28.58
C VAL A 59 -7.70 -3.52 -29.63
N TYR A 60 -7.00 -2.41 -29.32
CA TYR A 60 -5.88 -1.88 -30.08
C TYR A 60 -4.57 -2.07 -29.32
N PHE A 61 -3.71 -2.96 -29.79
CA PHE A 61 -2.37 -3.20 -29.25
C PHE A 61 -1.39 -2.13 -29.77
N GLN A 62 -1.62 -0.90 -29.34
CA GLN A 62 -0.84 0.27 -29.77
C GLN A 62 -0.38 1.06 -28.55
N PRO A 63 0.71 1.85 -28.65
CA PRO A 63 1.15 2.73 -27.60
C PRO A 63 0.05 3.72 -27.18
N VAL A 64 -0.07 3.96 -25.87
CA VAL A 64 -0.98 4.97 -25.31
C VAL A 64 -0.30 6.34 -25.44
N GLN A 65 -0.27 6.85 -26.66
CA GLN A 65 0.31 8.14 -27.05
C GLN A 65 -0.66 8.89 -27.96
N ALA A 66 -0.64 10.23 -27.90
CA ALA A 66 -1.65 11.05 -28.57
C ALA A 66 -1.78 10.76 -30.07
N ASP A 67 -0.70 10.54 -30.80
CA ASP A 67 -0.74 10.27 -32.24
C ASP A 67 -1.46 8.96 -32.59
N PHE A 68 -1.26 7.91 -31.80
CA PHE A 68 -1.95 6.63 -32.01
C PHE A 68 -3.40 6.72 -31.59
N VAL A 69 -3.67 7.38 -30.45
CA VAL A 69 -5.03 7.56 -29.93
C VAL A 69 -5.85 8.44 -30.87
N GLU A 70 -5.30 9.52 -31.44
CA GLU A 70 -6.01 10.35 -32.44
C GLU A 70 -6.43 9.53 -33.67
N ARG A 71 -5.57 8.63 -34.18
CA ARG A 71 -5.92 7.74 -35.31
C ARG A 71 -7.06 6.79 -34.95
N ILE A 72 -7.07 6.27 -33.71
CA ILE A 72 -8.16 5.40 -33.25
C ILE A 72 -9.46 6.21 -33.11
N ILE A 73 -9.40 7.41 -32.52
CA ILE A 73 -10.55 8.32 -32.43
C ILE A 73 -11.11 8.65 -33.79
N ALA A 74 -10.23 8.98 -34.77
CA ALA A 74 -10.64 9.28 -36.12
C ALA A 74 -11.37 8.11 -36.82
N LYS A 75 -10.91 6.88 -36.58
CA LYS A 75 -11.45 5.64 -37.14
C LYS A 75 -12.75 5.20 -36.44
N GLU A 76 -12.73 5.13 -35.10
CA GLU A 76 -13.80 4.53 -34.30
C GLU A 76 -14.91 5.52 -33.94
N ARG A 77 -14.61 6.82 -33.89
CA ARG A 77 -15.57 7.88 -33.53
C ARG A 77 -16.28 7.61 -32.19
N PRO A 78 -15.55 7.42 -31.08
CA PRO A 78 -16.19 7.22 -29.80
C PRO A 78 -16.93 8.49 -29.36
N ASP A 79 -18.03 8.32 -28.60
CA ASP A 79 -18.76 9.43 -28.00
C ASP A 79 -18.01 9.99 -26.79
N GLY A 80 -17.31 9.12 -26.05
CA GLY A 80 -16.58 9.46 -24.83
C GLY A 80 -15.24 8.76 -24.68
N ILE A 81 -14.43 9.32 -23.79
CA ILE A 81 -13.11 8.78 -23.42
C ILE A 81 -12.95 8.77 -21.89
N LEU A 82 -12.41 7.68 -21.35
CA LEU A 82 -12.05 7.52 -19.93
C LEU A 82 -10.53 7.59 -19.77
N LEU A 83 -10.06 8.52 -18.92
CA LEU A 83 -8.64 8.81 -18.71
C LEU A 83 -8.09 8.23 -17.40
N SER A 84 -8.92 8.12 -16.35
CA SER A 84 -8.48 7.86 -14.98
C SER A 84 -8.21 6.39 -14.64
N PHE A 85 -8.21 5.48 -15.61
CA PHE A 85 -8.12 4.02 -15.38
C PHE A 85 -6.82 3.38 -15.87
N GLY A 86 -5.98 4.13 -16.55
CA GLY A 86 -4.72 3.65 -17.14
C GLY A 86 -3.45 4.27 -16.50
N GLY A 87 -3.55 4.79 -15.30
CA GLY A 87 -2.44 5.40 -14.58
C GLY A 87 -1.93 6.69 -15.24
N GLN A 88 -0.71 7.07 -14.91
CA GLN A 88 -0.10 8.32 -15.37
C GLN A 88 0.02 8.41 -16.90
N THR A 89 0.31 7.30 -17.55
CA THR A 89 0.42 7.26 -19.03
C THR A 89 -0.89 7.68 -19.71
N ALA A 90 -2.03 7.20 -19.20
CA ALA A 90 -3.34 7.55 -19.74
C ALA A 90 -3.69 9.02 -19.45
N LEU A 91 -3.41 9.53 -18.27
CA LEU A 91 -3.63 10.94 -17.93
C LEU A 91 -2.81 11.87 -18.82
N ASN A 92 -1.51 11.63 -18.97
CA ASN A 92 -0.62 12.44 -19.80
C ASN A 92 -1.11 12.47 -21.26
N CYS A 93 -1.47 11.29 -21.80
CA CYS A 93 -2.04 11.19 -23.15
C CYS A 93 -3.35 11.98 -23.29
N GLY A 94 -4.24 11.89 -22.29
CA GLY A 94 -5.51 12.63 -22.27
C GLY A 94 -5.31 14.15 -22.24
N VAL A 95 -4.38 14.64 -21.44
CA VAL A 95 -4.01 16.07 -21.37
C VAL A 95 -3.46 16.52 -22.71
N GLU A 96 -2.55 15.76 -23.34
CA GLU A 96 -1.98 16.09 -24.66
C GLU A 96 -3.06 16.13 -25.75
N LEU A 97 -3.97 15.16 -25.78
CA LEU A 97 -5.10 15.15 -26.74
C LEU A 97 -5.99 16.38 -26.58
N TYR A 98 -6.23 16.80 -25.34
CA TYR A 98 -7.01 18.00 -25.02
C TYR A 98 -6.29 19.27 -25.51
N GLN A 99 -5.01 19.44 -25.17
CA GLN A 99 -4.20 20.60 -25.56
C GLN A 99 -4.04 20.72 -27.09
N ARG A 100 -3.95 19.59 -27.80
CA ARG A 100 -3.89 19.53 -29.28
C ARG A 100 -5.26 19.75 -29.94
N GLY A 101 -6.33 19.90 -29.15
CA GLY A 101 -7.68 20.10 -29.69
C GLY A 101 -8.30 18.86 -30.35
N VAL A 102 -7.71 17.67 -30.19
CA VAL A 102 -8.18 16.42 -30.79
C VAL A 102 -9.58 16.06 -30.30
N LEU A 103 -9.82 16.17 -28.99
CA LEU A 103 -11.12 15.83 -28.41
C LEU A 103 -12.24 16.71 -28.95
N SER A 104 -12.01 18.01 -29.07
CA SER A 104 -12.97 18.96 -29.66
C SER A 104 -13.17 18.72 -31.16
N LYS A 105 -12.09 18.45 -31.93
CA LYS A 105 -12.12 18.16 -33.37
C LYS A 105 -13.04 16.99 -33.70
N TYR A 106 -13.05 15.95 -32.86
CA TYR A 106 -13.83 14.75 -33.08
C TYR A 106 -15.09 14.66 -32.23
N ASN A 107 -15.41 15.70 -31.44
CA ASN A 107 -16.55 15.77 -30.50
C ASN A 107 -16.56 14.62 -29.49
N VAL A 108 -15.40 14.31 -28.91
CA VAL A 108 -15.23 13.26 -27.89
C VAL A 108 -15.36 13.89 -26.50
N GLN A 109 -16.31 13.41 -25.70
CA GLN A 109 -16.52 13.88 -24.33
C GLN A 109 -15.52 13.19 -23.39
N VAL A 110 -14.79 13.95 -22.56
CA VAL A 110 -14.07 13.40 -21.41
C VAL A 110 -15.08 13.02 -20.33
N MET A 111 -15.06 11.76 -19.91
CA MET A 111 -16.00 11.20 -18.95
C MET A 111 -15.34 11.09 -17.58
N GLY A 112 -16.05 11.50 -16.54
CA GLY A 112 -15.52 11.56 -15.17
C GLY A 112 -14.76 12.86 -14.91
N THR A 113 -13.57 12.76 -14.36
CA THR A 113 -12.75 13.91 -13.96
C THR A 113 -12.42 14.81 -15.17
N PRO A 114 -12.73 16.12 -15.10
CA PRO A 114 -12.37 17.08 -16.16
C PRO A 114 -10.85 17.19 -16.34
N VAL A 115 -10.40 17.42 -17.59
CA VAL A 115 -8.95 17.54 -17.88
C VAL A 115 -8.28 18.66 -17.09
N GLN A 116 -8.98 19.77 -16.83
CA GLN A 116 -8.43 20.85 -16.01
C GLN A 116 -8.15 20.40 -14.58
N ALA A 117 -9.02 19.60 -13.98
CA ALA A 117 -8.79 19.03 -12.65
C ALA A 117 -7.58 18.09 -12.63
N ILE A 118 -7.34 17.35 -13.72
CA ILE A 118 -6.12 16.56 -13.88
C ILE A 118 -4.89 17.45 -13.94
N ILE A 119 -4.93 18.51 -14.75
CA ILE A 119 -3.81 19.48 -14.86
C ILE A 119 -3.53 20.14 -13.51
N ASP A 120 -4.58 20.55 -12.78
CA ASP A 120 -4.47 21.21 -11.47
C ASP A 120 -3.83 20.28 -10.41
N THR A 121 -3.95 18.97 -10.54
CA THR A 121 -3.35 18.01 -9.61
C THR A 121 -1.95 17.56 -10.01
N GLU A 122 -1.65 17.52 -11.32
CA GLU A 122 -0.38 17.02 -11.84
C GLU A 122 0.70 18.12 -11.91
N ASP A 123 0.30 19.37 -12.13
CA ASP A 123 1.20 20.52 -12.10
C ASP A 123 1.39 20.97 -10.65
N ARG A 124 2.63 20.92 -10.17
CA ARG A 124 2.94 21.19 -8.76
C ARG A 124 2.60 22.62 -8.32
N ASP A 125 2.87 23.58 -9.17
CA ASP A 125 2.62 25.00 -8.84
C ASP A 125 1.12 25.30 -8.83
N LEU A 126 0.39 24.75 -9.80
CA LEU A 126 -1.07 24.82 -9.81
C LEU A 126 -1.68 24.10 -8.62
N PHE A 127 -1.18 22.91 -8.29
CA PHE A 127 -1.64 22.15 -7.13
C PHE A 127 -1.51 22.94 -5.83
N VAL A 128 -0.33 23.48 -5.55
CA VAL A 128 -0.09 24.31 -4.35
C VAL A 128 -1.00 25.55 -4.36
N LYS A 129 -1.13 26.23 -5.51
CA LYS A 129 -2.02 27.38 -5.66
C LYS A 129 -3.48 27.02 -5.35
N ARG A 130 -3.97 25.91 -5.94
CA ARG A 130 -5.36 25.46 -5.73
C ARG A 130 -5.64 25.11 -4.28
N LEU A 131 -4.70 24.46 -3.58
CA LEU A 131 -4.86 24.15 -2.17
C LEU A 131 -4.76 25.37 -1.25
N ASN A 132 -3.93 26.35 -1.59
CA ASN A 132 -3.86 27.63 -0.87
C ASN A 132 -5.19 28.41 -0.97
N GLU A 133 -5.94 28.34 -2.09
CA GLU A 133 -7.25 28.99 -2.24
C GLU A 133 -8.27 28.54 -1.20
N ILE A 134 -8.05 27.38 -0.59
CA ILE A 134 -8.92 26.77 0.43
C ILE A 134 -8.22 26.58 1.78
N ASP A 135 -7.11 27.25 2.05
CA ASP A 135 -6.35 27.15 3.31
C ASP A 135 -5.95 25.70 3.68
N VAL A 136 -5.60 24.90 2.69
CA VAL A 136 -5.09 23.54 2.91
C VAL A 136 -3.57 23.54 2.85
N LYS A 137 -2.94 22.98 3.87
CA LYS A 137 -1.49 22.99 4.02
C LYS A 137 -0.81 22.00 3.09
N THR A 138 0.15 22.48 2.30
CA THR A 138 1.06 21.66 1.49
C THR A 138 2.47 21.68 2.06
N ILE A 139 3.37 20.86 1.51
CA ILE A 139 4.78 20.90 1.87
C ILE A 139 5.34 22.25 1.42
N LYS A 140 6.00 22.96 2.34
CA LYS A 140 6.70 24.18 2.00
C LYS A 140 7.89 23.87 1.10
N SER A 141 7.94 24.50 -0.07
CA SER A 141 9.01 24.33 -1.04
C SER A 141 9.36 25.68 -1.68
N GLU A 142 10.62 25.84 -2.03
CA GLU A 142 11.13 27.03 -2.73
C GLU A 142 11.90 26.60 -3.97
N ALA A 143 11.59 27.22 -5.11
CA ALA A 143 12.30 27.02 -6.37
C ALA A 143 13.54 27.91 -6.40
N CYS A 144 14.70 27.31 -6.61
CA CYS A 144 16.00 27.99 -6.59
C CYS A 144 16.74 27.75 -7.91
N ASN A 145 17.39 28.78 -8.41
CA ASN A 145 18.18 28.75 -9.65
C ASN A 145 19.68 28.88 -9.38
N THR A 146 20.07 29.17 -8.14
CA THR A 146 21.45 29.31 -7.71
C THR A 146 21.72 28.61 -6.38
N VAL A 147 22.95 28.21 -6.13
CA VAL A 147 23.37 27.59 -4.85
C VAL A 147 23.14 28.57 -3.67
N LYS A 148 23.28 29.88 -3.90
CA LYS A 148 23.00 30.87 -2.87
C LYS A 148 21.52 30.91 -2.46
N GLU A 149 20.61 30.82 -3.43
CA GLU A 149 19.18 30.74 -3.18
C GLU A 149 18.84 29.44 -2.45
N VAL A 150 19.45 28.31 -2.82
CA VAL A 150 19.28 27.01 -2.15
C VAL A 150 19.64 27.10 -0.67
N LYS A 151 20.78 27.73 -0.35
CA LYS A 151 21.19 27.92 1.05
C LYS A 151 20.17 28.77 1.81
N GLN A 152 19.77 29.95 1.25
CA GLN A 152 18.79 30.82 1.89
C GLN A 152 17.46 30.10 2.13
N ALA A 153 16.95 29.39 1.13
CA ALA A 153 15.71 28.61 1.26
C ALA A 153 15.79 27.55 2.37
N ALA A 154 16.92 26.85 2.47
CA ALA A 154 17.12 25.86 3.52
C ALA A 154 17.22 26.48 4.92
N ASP A 155 17.85 27.65 5.05
CA ASP A 155 17.92 28.38 6.31
C ASP A 155 16.52 28.86 6.75
N ASP A 156 15.69 29.32 5.80
CA ASP A 156 14.31 29.78 6.06
C ASP A 156 13.35 28.61 6.38
N LEU A 157 13.52 27.47 5.72
CA LEU A 157 12.74 26.25 5.97
C LEU A 157 13.18 25.49 7.24
N GLY A 158 14.46 25.61 7.61
CA GLY A 158 15.11 24.86 8.67
C GLY A 158 15.40 23.41 8.28
N TYR A 159 16.59 22.91 8.69
CA TYR A 159 16.97 21.51 8.44
C TYR A 159 16.16 20.51 9.28
N PRO A 160 16.01 19.24 8.82
CA PRO A 160 16.44 18.74 7.53
C PRO A 160 15.58 19.23 6.37
N VAL A 161 16.17 19.29 5.16
CA VAL A 161 15.47 19.62 3.93
C VAL A 161 15.65 18.52 2.88
N ILE A 162 14.79 18.54 1.85
CA ILE A 162 14.94 17.70 0.66
C ILE A 162 15.27 18.64 -0.51
N LEU A 163 16.30 18.29 -1.25
CA LEU A 163 16.63 18.93 -2.51
C LEU A 163 16.13 18.06 -3.66
N ARG A 164 15.46 18.65 -4.65
CA ARG A 164 14.97 17.94 -5.84
C ARG A 164 15.31 18.74 -7.10
N ALA A 165 15.88 18.07 -8.10
CA ALA A 165 16.04 18.65 -9.42
C ALA A 165 14.66 18.79 -10.10
N ALA A 166 14.30 20.01 -10.53
CA ALA A 166 12.93 20.34 -10.96
C ALA A 166 12.46 19.57 -12.20
N TYR A 167 13.38 19.14 -13.08
CA TYR A 167 13.05 18.48 -14.36
C TYR A 167 13.69 17.12 -14.51
N ALA A 168 14.21 16.51 -13.44
CA ALA A 168 14.87 15.20 -13.50
C ALA A 168 13.87 14.05 -13.40
N LEU A 169 13.93 13.13 -14.36
CA LEU A 169 13.16 11.88 -14.32
C LEU A 169 13.78 10.89 -13.33
N GLY A 170 12.95 10.31 -12.47
CA GLY A 170 13.36 9.18 -11.61
C GLY A 170 14.17 9.53 -10.37
N GLY A 171 14.12 10.80 -9.91
CA GLY A 171 14.76 11.21 -8.65
C GLY A 171 16.26 11.47 -8.73
N LEU A 172 16.84 11.54 -9.93
CA LEU A 172 18.23 11.94 -10.14
C LEU A 172 18.45 13.37 -9.60
N GLY A 173 19.53 13.57 -8.83
CA GLY A 173 19.85 14.86 -8.21
C GLY A 173 18.94 15.23 -7.04
N SER A 174 18.19 14.27 -6.48
CA SER A 174 17.34 14.49 -5.30
C SER A 174 17.89 13.77 -4.09
N GLY A 175 17.83 14.40 -2.91
CA GLY A 175 18.29 13.77 -1.67
C GLY A 175 17.91 14.54 -0.42
N PHE A 176 18.03 13.86 0.71
CA PHE A 176 17.88 14.44 2.02
C PHE A 176 19.18 15.15 2.44
N CYS A 177 19.05 16.33 3.02
CA CYS A 177 20.15 17.10 3.54
C CYS A 177 19.86 17.47 5.01
N ASP A 178 20.62 16.88 5.90
CA ASP A 178 20.46 17.09 7.36
C ASP A 178 21.17 18.38 7.82
N ASN A 179 22.09 18.91 7.00
CA ASN A 179 22.90 20.09 7.28
C ASN A 179 23.34 20.80 6.00
N GLU A 180 23.95 21.98 6.17
CA GLU A 180 24.42 22.84 5.08
C GLU A 180 25.47 22.16 4.19
N GLU A 181 26.40 21.40 4.76
CA GLU A 181 27.48 20.74 4.01
C GLU A 181 26.90 19.74 2.99
N GLN A 182 25.97 18.88 3.46
CA GLN A 182 25.28 17.94 2.59
C GLN A 182 24.45 18.66 1.52
N LEU A 183 23.77 19.75 1.90
CA LEU A 183 22.94 20.53 0.99
C LEU A 183 23.77 21.14 -0.15
N LEU A 184 24.89 21.78 0.16
CA LEU A 184 25.72 22.45 -0.84
C LEU A 184 26.30 21.44 -1.84
N LYS A 185 26.80 20.31 -1.34
CA LYS A 185 27.30 19.23 -2.20
C LYS A 185 26.22 18.71 -3.14
N GLN A 186 25.04 18.46 -2.61
CA GLN A 186 23.91 17.95 -3.39
C GLN A 186 23.37 18.98 -4.39
N ALA A 187 23.40 20.28 -4.03
CA ALA A 187 22.98 21.35 -4.91
C ALA A 187 23.90 21.48 -6.14
N GLU A 188 25.22 21.41 -5.95
CA GLU A 188 26.18 21.43 -7.06
C GLU A 188 25.94 20.25 -8.03
N GLU A 189 25.70 19.05 -7.50
CA GLU A 189 25.35 17.89 -8.29
C GLU A 189 24.03 18.08 -9.04
N ALA A 190 22.97 18.53 -8.35
CA ALA A 190 21.63 18.72 -8.94
C ALA A 190 21.65 19.79 -10.05
N PHE A 191 22.38 20.90 -9.91
CA PHE A 191 22.53 21.92 -10.95
C PHE A 191 23.31 21.44 -12.17
N SER A 192 24.06 20.35 -12.08
CA SER A 192 24.68 19.74 -13.26
C SER A 192 23.66 19.06 -14.19
N PHE A 193 22.48 18.72 -13.68
CA PHE A 193 21.40 18.01 -14.41
C PHE A 193 20.19 18.91 -14.69
N SER A 194 19.98 19.97 -13.91
CA SER A 194 18.79 20.81 -13.99
C SER A 194 19.14 22.27 -13.74
N PRO A 195 18.60 23.22 -14.52
CA PRO A 195 18.81 24.64 -14.28
C PRO A 195 18.08 25.18 -13.04
N GLN A 196 17.16 24.39 -12.47
CA GLN A 196 16.37 24.76 -11.31
C GLN A 196 16.27 23.56 -10.36
N VAL A 197 16.34 23.83 -9.07
CA VAL A 197 16.11 22.87 -8.01
C VAL A 197 15.01 23.36 -7.06
N LEU A 198 14.33 22.42 -6.41
CA LEU A 198 13.36 22.70 -5.34
C LEU A 198 14.00 22.34 -4.01
N VAL A 199 13.94 23.26 -3.05
CA VAL A 199 14.28 23.00 -1.64
C VAL A 199 12.98 22.86 -0.88
N GLU A 200 12.79 21.73 -0.23
CA GLU A 200 11.56 21.39 0.49
C GLU A 200 11.85 21.08 1.95
N LYS A 201 10.95 21.48 2.83
CA LYS A 201 11.00 21.03 4.23
C LYS A 201 10.89 19.51 4.27
N SER A 202 11.86 18.85 4.90
CA SER A 202 11.78 17.41 5.13
C SER A 202 10.72 17.09 6.19
N LEU A 203 9.86 16.14 5.85
CA LEU A 203 8.87 15.57 6.77
C LEU A 203 9.25 14.12 7.13
N LYS A 204 10.53 13.78 7.05
CA LYS A 204 11.04 12.46 7.44
C LYS A 204 10.62 12.14 8.88
N GLY A 205 10.08 10.95 9.08
CA GLY A 205 9.58 10.52 10.38
C GLY A 205 8.10 10.83 10.63
N TRP A 206 7.45 11.67 9.79
CA TRP A 206 6.01 11.88 9.88
C TRP A 206 5.25 10.63 9.42
N LYS A 207 4.03 10.44 9.92
CA LYS A 207 3.13 9.37 9.48
C LYS A 207 2.66 9.64 8.06
N GLU A 208 2.51 8.60 7.26
CA GLU A 208 1.88 8.68 5.94
C GLU A 208 0.49 8.08 6.00
N ILE A 209 -0.52 8.90 5.71
CA ILE A 209 -1.93 8.54 5.76
C ILE A 209 -2.56 8.79 4.40
N GLU A 210 -3.39 7.86 3.96
CA GLU A 210 -4.09 7.96 2.68
C GLU A 210 -5.60 7.87 2.86
N TYR A 211 -6.33 8.62 2.02
CA TYR A 211 -7.79 8.53 1.89
C TYR A 211 -8.18 8.28 0.45
N GLU A 212 -8.98 7.24 0.23
CA GLU A 212 -9.67 7.00 -1.04
C GLU A 212 -11.02 7.68 -1.00
N VAL A 213 -11.24 8.62 -1.91
CA VAL A 213 -12.39 9.50 -1.92
C VAL A 213 -13.13 9.36 -3.24
N VAL A 214 -14.45 9.31 -3.19
CA VAL A 214 -15.32 9.23 -4.37
C VAL A 214 -16.28 10.40 -4.37
N ARG A 215 -16.45 11.06 -5.52
CA ARG A 215 -17.40 12.15 -5.70
C ARG A 215 -18.12 12.02 -7.04
N ASP A 216 -19.43 12.20 -7.03
CA ASP A 216 -20.26 12.25 -8.23
C ASP A 216 -20.44 13.70 -8.78
N LYS A 217 -21.09 13.81 -9.92
CA LYS A 217 -21.35 15.12 -10.56
C LYS A 217 -22.36 15.98 -9.80
N TYR A 218 -23.10 15.41 -8.86
CA TYR A 218 -24.09 16.11 -8.02
C TYR A 218 -23.52 16.62 -6.69
N ASP A 219 -22.19 16.50 -6.53
CA ASP A 219 -21.45 16.88 -5.34
C ASP A 219 -21.66 15.96 -4.13
N ASN A 220 -22.21 14.77 -4.31
CA ASN A 220 -22.18 13.75 -3.28
C ASN A 220 -20.77 13.20 -3.17
N CYS A 221 -20.23 13.18 -1.96
CA CYS A 221 -18.84 12.82 -1.70
C CYS A 221 -18.74 11.91 -0.48
N ILE A 222 -17.93 10.84 -0.59
CA ILE A 222 -17.67 9.86 0.47
C ILE A 222 -16.19 9.55 0.54
N THR A 223 -15.72 9.17 1.73
CA THR A 223 -14.41 8.50 1.91
C THR A 223 -14.65 7.00 2.02
N VAL A 224 -14.07 6.25 1.09
CA VAL A 224 -14.30 4.79 1.02
C VAL A 224 -13.39 4.03 1.97
N CYS A 225 -12.16 4.50 2.11
CA CYS A 225 -11.16 3.87 2.97
C CYS A 225 -10.12 4.90 3.42
N ASN A 226 -9.66 4.78 4.66
CA ASN A 226 -8.42 5.39 5.06
C ASN A 226 -7.38 4.31 5.34
N MET A 227 -6.12 4.62 5.10
CA MET A 227 -5.00 3.69 5.21
C MET A 227 -3.81 4.39 5.85
N GLU A 228 -2.96 3.61 6.48
CA GLU A 228 -1.78 4.08 7.19
C GLU A 228 -0.57 3.22 6.83
N ASN A 229 0.56 3.85 6.54
CA ASN A 229 1.82 3.15 6.35
C ASN A 229 2.45 2.79 7.70
N LEU A 230 2.96 1.57 7.81
CA LEU A 230 3.75 1.16 8.98
C LEU A 230 5.09 1.92 9.02
N ASP A 231 5.71 2.10 7.87
CA ASP A 231 6.94 2.87 7.75
C ASP A 231 6.61 4.37 7.71
N PRO A 232 7.45 5.21 8.34
CA PRO A 232 7.28 6.66 8.27
C PRO A 232 7.55 7.19 6.86
N LEU A 233 7.15 8.45 6.61
CA LEU A 233 7.37 9.15 5.36
C LEU A 233 8.85 9.13 4.94
N GLY A 234 9.10 8.90 3.67
CA GLY A 234 10.43 8.77 3.04
C GLY A 234 10.62 7.44 2.30
N ILE A 235 9.72 6.48 2.53
CA ILE A 235 9.61 5.23 1.79
C ILE A 235 8.35 5.32 0.93
N HIS A 236 8.46 5.01 -0.35
CA HIS A 236 7.30 5.01 -1.25
C HIS A 236 6.20 4.10 -0.70
N THR A 237 4.93 4.53 -0.73
CA THR A 237 3.80 3.74 -0.19
C THR A 237 3.69 2.34 -0.80
N GLY A 238 4.10 2.17 -2.06
CA GLY A 238 4.21 0.86 -2.71
C GLY A 238 5.23 -0.08 -2.08
N GLU A 239 6.20 0.46 -1.34
CA GLU A 239 7.27 -0.28 -0.66
C GLU A 239 7.00 -0.48 0.83
N SER A 240 5.97 0.17 1.38
CA SER A 240 5.61 0.07 2.79
C SER A 240 4.55 -1.02 3.03
N ILE A 241 4.56 -1.56 4.25
CA ILE A 241 3.42 -2.31 4.78
C ILE A 241 2.32 -1.29 5.07
N VAL A 242 1.12 -1.51 4.53
CA VAL A 242 -0.02 -0.60 4.67
C VAL A 242 -1.14 -1.29 5.44
N VAL A 243 -1.74 -0.58 6.36
CA VAL A 243 -2.81 -1.09 7.22
C VAL A 243 -4.10 -0.31 6.97
N ALA A 244 -5.22 -1.01 6.85
CA ALA A 244 -6.55 -0.43 6.71
C ALA A 244 -7.53 -1.10 7.71
N PRO A 245 -8.36 -0.31 8.41
CA PRO A 245 -8.28 1.14 8.53
C PRO A 245 -7.04 1.58 9.32
N SER A 246 -6.72 2.89 9.29
CA SER A 246 -5.64 3.44 10.14
C SER A 246 -5.86 3.06 11.61
N GLN A 247 -4.78 2.68 12.29
CA GLN A 247 -4.81 2.16 13.66
C GLN A 247 -4.34 3.18 14.69
N THR A 248 -3.53 4.16 14.28
CA THR A 248 -2.86 5.09 15.20
C THR A 248 -3.45 6.49 15.18
N LEU A 249 -4.46 6.75 14.34
CA LEU A 249 -5.17 8.03 14.32
C LEU A 249 -6.12 8.16 15.51
N SER A 250 -6.09 9.31 16.17
CA SER A 250 -7.16 9.74 17.05
C SER A 250 -8.43 10.05 16.26
N ASN A 251 -9.57 10.07 16.94
CA ASN A 251 -10.83 10.45 16.31
C ASN A 251 -10.80 11.88 15.72
N SER A 252 -10.11 12.81 16.39
CA SER A 252 -9.90 14.18 15.90
C SER A 252 -9.12 14.20 14.59
N GLU A 253 -7.98 13.53 14.54
CA GLU A 253 -7.13 13.43 13.34
C GLU A 253 -7.88 12.77 12.17
N TYR A 254 -8.55 11.66 12.44
CA TYR A 254 -9.34 10.96 11.42
C TYR A 254 -10.36 11.88 10.76
N HIS A 255 -11.21 12.55 11.56
CA HIS A 255 -12.25 13.44 11.03
C HIS A 255 -11.70 14.70 10.39
N LYS A 256 -10.59 15.24 10.91
CA LYS A 256 -9.89 16.38 10.33
C LYS A 256 -9.37 16.07 8.92
N LEU A 257 -8.60 14.98 8.77
CA LEU A 257 -8.03 14.59 7.47
C LEU A 257 -9.14 14.20 6.47
N ARG A 258 -10.19 13.51 6.94
CA ARG A 258 -11.37 13.20 6.14
C ARG A 258 -12.06 14.47 5.61
N ALA A 259 -12.30 15.44 6.45
CA ALA A 259 -12.94 16.70 6.06
C ALA A 259 -12.09 17.48 5.03
N ILE A 260 -10.76 17.45 5.19
CA ILE A 260 -9.82 18.07 4.26
C ILE A 260 -9.84 17.33 2.91
N ALA A 261 -9.86 15.99 2.88
CA ALA A 261 -9.95 15.22 1.65
C ALA A 261 -11.22 15.58 0.85
N ILE A 262 -12.38 15.65 1.51
CA ILE A 262 -13.64 16.06 0.90
C ILE A 262 -13.56 17.51 0.38
N LYS A 263 -12.97 18.41 1.15
CA LYS A 263 -12.77 19.81 0.75
C LYS A 263 -11.93 19.94 -0.51
N ILE A 264 -10.86 19.17 -0.60
CA ILE A 264 -9.94 19.15 -1.76
C ILE A 264 -10.65 18.65 -3.02
N ILE A 265 -11.29 17.48 -2.95
CA ILE A 265 -11.92 16.86 -4.14
C ILE A 265 -13.04 17.72 -4.71
N ARG A 266 -13.80 18.39 -3.84
CA ARG A 266 -14.82 19.36 -4.22
C ARG A 266 -14.24 20.59 -4.90
N HIS A 267 -13.19 21.18 -4.30
CA HIS A 267 -12.56 22.40 -4.81
C HIS A 267 -11.90 22.19 -6.17
N ILE A 268 -11.19 21.08 -6.34
CA ILE A 268 -10.55 20.74 -7.62
C ILE A 268 -11.60 20.34 -8.68
N GLY A 269 -12.75 19.84 -8.25
CA GLY A 269 -13.84 19.44 -9.14
C GLY A 269 -13.67 18.05 -9.74
N ILE A 270 -12.99 17.14 -9.03
CA ILE A 270 -12.84 15.74 -9.43
C ILE A 270 -14.20 15.04 -9.45
N VAL A 271 -14.45 14.25 -10.48
CA VAL A 271 -15.64 13.38 -10.62
C VAL A 271 -15.19 11.95 -10.87
N GLY A 272 -15.51 11.07 -9.96
CA GLY A 272 -15.00 9.70 -9.91
C GLY A 272 -14.26 9.47 -8.61
N GLU A 273 -13.09 8.88 -8.68
CA GLU A 273 -12.26 8.51 -7.55
C GLU A 273 -10.96 9.31 -7.54
N CYS A 274 -10.47 9.60 -6.35
CA CYS A 274 -9.12 10.10 -6.13
C CYS A 274 -8.53 9.60 -4.81
N ASN A 275 -7.20 9.53 -4.80
CA ASN A 275 -6.40 9.27 -3.61
C ASN A 275 -5.81 10.57 -3.09
N VAL A 276 -5.93 10.82 -1.79
CA VAL A 276 -5.32 11.98 -1.10
C VAL A 276 -4.32 11.46 -0.09
N GLN A 277 -3.06 11.86 -0.22
CA GLN A 277 -1.95 11.45 0.64
C GLN A 277 -1.54 12.59 1.57
N TYR A 278 -1.39 12.24 2.84
CA TYR A 278 -1.02 13.14 3.92
C TYR A 278 0.27 12.72 4.61
N ALA A 279 1.09 13.71 4.96
CA ALA A 279 2.01 13.62 6.07
C ALA A 279 1.34 14.17 7.32
N LEU A 280 1.34 13.41 8.40
CA LEU A 280 0.82 13.80 9.70
C LEU A 280 1.95 13.78 10.72
N ASP A 281 2.13 14.88 11.44
CA ASP A 281 3.12 14.98 12.51
C ASP A 281 2.77 14.01 13.65
N PRO A 282 3.67 13.10 14.06
CA PRO A 282 3.40 12.13 15.12
C PRO A 282 3.22 12.76 16.51
N GLU A 283 3.68 14.00 16.73
CA GLU A 283 3.65 14.69 18.03
C GLU A 283 2.55 15.76 18.12
N SER A 284 1.88 16.05 17.00
CA SER A 284 0.82 17.06 16.94
C SER A 284 -0.21 16.71 15.87
N GLU A 285 -1.30 17.48 15.81
CA GLU A 285 -2.27 17.37 14.71
C GLU A 285 -1.88 18.15 13.46
N ASP A 286 -0.59 18.59 13.31
CA ASP A 286 -0.17 19.28 12.10
C ASP A 286 -0.02 18.31 10.94
N TYR A 287 -0.39 18.75 9.75
CA TYR A 287 -0.43 17.90 8.55
C TYR A 287 0.08 18.65 7.33
N ARG A 288 0.45 17.90 6.31
CA ARG A 288 0.67 18.42 4.94
C ARG A 288 0.01 17.47 3.95
N VAL A 289 -0.64 18.03 2.93
CA VAL A 289 -1.03 17.25 1.76
C VAL A 289 0.20 17.06 0.89
N ILE A 290 0.52 15.81 0.60
CA ILE A 290 1.69 15.42 -0.21
C ILE A 290 1.31 15.48 -1.68
N GLU A 291 0.25 14.77 -2.04
CA GLU A 291 -0.27 14.69 -3.41
C GLU A 291 -1.74 14.29 -3.43
N VAL A 292 -2.38 14.58 -4.55
CA VAL A 292 -3.73 14.15 -4.89
C VAL A 292 -3.68 13.48 -6.27
N ASN A 293 -3.99 12.20 -6.31
CA ASN A 293 -4.03 11.45 -7.55
C ASN A 293 -5.47 11.45 -8.09
N ALA A 294 -5.76 12.26 -9.13
CA ALA A 294 -7.09 12.35 -9.76
C ALA A 294 -7.38 11.15 -10.68
N ARG A 295 -7.04 9.97 -10.22
CA ARG A 295 -7.12 8.70 -10.94
C ARG A 295 -7.11 7.54 -9.97
N LEU A 296 -7.56 6.38 -10.44
CA LEU A 296 -7.35 5.12 -9.74
C LEU A 296 -5.84 4.86 -9.56
N SER A 297 -5.49 4.37 -8.40
CA SER A 297 -4.12 4.14 -7.96
C SER A 297 -3.95 2.72 -7.42
N ARG A 298 -2.77 2.39 -6.90
CA ARG A 298 -2.54 1.15 -6.18
C ARG A 298 -3.41 1.02 -4.95
N SER A 299 -3.47 2.09 -4.18
CA SER A 299 -4.28 2.16 -2.97
C SER A 299 -5.77 1.98 -3.26
N SER A 300 -6.27 2.39 -4.43
CA SER A 300 -7.66 2.15 -4.84
C SER A 300 -7.98 0.66 -5.00
N ALA A 301 -7.07 -0.13 -5.56
CA ALA A 301 -7.22 -1.58 -5.64
C ALA A 301 -7.18 -2.24 -4.27
N LEU A 302 -6.26 -1.80 -3.40
CA LEU A 302 -6.18 -2.24 -2.00
C LEU A 302 -7.46 -1.89 -1.24
N ALA A 303 -7.92 -0.64 -1.31
CA ALA A 303 -9.13 -0.17 -0.67
C ALA A 303 -10.36 -0.95 -1.12
N SER A 304 -10.47 -1.23 -2.42
CA SER A 304 -11.57 -2.05 -2.95
C SER A 304 -11.58 -3.47 -2.37
N LYS A 305 -10.42 -4.10 -2.26
CA LYS A 305 -10.27 -5.43 -1.65
C LYS A 305 -10.51 -5.38 -0.13
N ALA A 306 -10.02 -4.34 0.52
CA ALA A 306 -10.14 -4.18 1.97
C ALA A 306 -11.58 -3.96 2.41
N THR A 307 -12.33 -3.15 1.67
CA THR A 307 -13.69 -2.74 2.05
C THR A 307 -14.80 -3.54 1.37
N GLY A 308 -14.49 -4.23 0.26
CA GLY A 308 -15.52 -4.79 -0.62
C GLY A 308 -16.23 -3.75 -1.50
N TYR A 309 -15.90 -2.46 -1.37
CA TYR A 309 -16.44 -1.39 -2.20
C TYR A 309 -15.73 -1.34 -3.56
N PRO A 310 -16.42 -1.52 -4.70
CA PRO A 310 -15.78 -1.66 -6.01
C PRO A 310 -15.45 -0.29 -6.63
N LEU A 311 -14.40 0.38 -6.14
CA LEU A 311 -14.03 1.75 -6.51
C LEU A 311 -13.98 1.99 -8.02
N ALA A 312 -13.25 1.14 -8.75
CA ALA A 312 -13.09 1.32 -10.19
C ALA A 312 -14.42 1.14 -10.97
N PHE A 313 -15.24 0.19 -10.56
CA PHE A 313 -16.58 0.00 -11.15
C PHE A 313 -17.48 1.20 -10.90
N VAL A 314 -17.53 1.67 -9.65
CA VAL A 314 -18.32 2.85 -9.27
C VAL A 314 -17.82 4.10 -10.00
N ALA A 315 -16.51 4.35 -10.03
CA ALA A 315 -15.92 5.49 -10.74
C ALA A 315 -16.30 5.51 -12.24
N ALA A 316 -16.31 4.34 -12.89
CA ALA A 316 -16.76 4.24 -14.29
C ALA A 316 -18.25 4.60 -14.46
N LYS A 317 -19.12 4.13 -13.56
CA LYS A 317 -20.54 4.50 -13.56
C LYS A 317 -20.73 6.01 -13.31
N LEU A 318 -19.96 6.61 -12.39
CA LEU A 318 -19.98 8.06 -12.18
C LEU A 318 -19.53 8.82 -13.42
N GLY A 319 -18.55 8.30 -14.15
CA GLY A 319 -18.12 8.83 -15.44
C GLY A 319 -19.25 8.83 -16.50
N LEU A 320 -20.16 7.87 -16.46
CA LEU A 320 -21.37 7.84 -17.29
C LEU A 320 -22.43 8.86 -16.83
N GLY A 321 -22.25 9.47 -15.66
CA GLY A 321 -23.11 10.51 -15.14
C GLY A 321 -24.13 10.02 -14.09
N TYR A 322 -23.99 8.80 -13.59
CA TYR A 322 -24.75 8.34 -12.42
C TYR A 322 -24.38 9.12 -11.16
N GLY A 323 -25.34 9.29 -10.26
CA GLY A 323 -25.12 9.70 -8.87
C GLY A 323 -24.84 8.48 -7.97
N LEU A 324 -24.12 8.68 -6.87
CA LEU A 324 -23.86 7.63 -5.89
C LEU A 324 -25.14 7.01 -5.33
N PHE A 325 -26.18 7.80 -5.20
CA PHE A 325 -27.50 7.39 -4.72
C PHE A 325 -28.29 6.53 -5.74
N GLU A 326 -27.93 6.56 -7.02
CA GLU A 326 -28.56 5.76 -8.09
C GLU A 326 -27.92 4.37 -8.21
N LEU A 327 -26.69 4.19 -7.70
CA LEU A 327 -25.95 2.94 -7.77
C LEU A 327 -26.27 2.06 -6.56
N LYS A 328 -26.43 0.77 -6.80
CA LYS A 328 -26.61 -0.22 -5.72
C LYS A 328 -25.30 -0.55 -5.04
N ASN A 329 -25.36 -0.72 -3.72
CA ASN A 329 -24.27 -1.31 -2.95
C ASN A 329 -24.05 -2.77 -3.40
N SER A 330 -22.81 -3.08 -3.83
CA SER A 330 -22.46 -4.41 -4.35
C SER A 330 -22.47 -5.49 -3.27
N VAL A 331 -22.34 -5.12 -1.99
CA VAL A 331 -22.28 -6.03 -0.84
C VAL A 331 -23.65 -6.33 -0.29
N THR A 332 -24.47 -5.32 -0.03
CA THR A 332 -25.83 -5.48 0.53
C THR A 332 -26.88 -5.82 -0.51
N LYS A 333 -26.65 -5.46 -1.79
CA LYS A 333 -27.59 -5.55 -2.93
C LYS A 333 -28.86 -4.72 -2.81
N THR A 334 -29.15 -4.16 -1.66
CA THR A 334 -30.42 -3.48 -1.32
C THR A 334 -30.23 -2.00 -0.99
N THR A 335 -29.07 -1.60 -0.47
CA THR A 335 -28.73 -0.20 -0.18
C THR A 335 -28.03 0.47 -1.35
N THR A 336 -27.72 1.77 -1.25
CA THR A 336 -27.04 2.53 -2.31
C THR A 336 -25.52 2.51 -2.10
N ALA A 337 -24.76 2.92 -3.14
CA ALA A 337 -23.32 3.11 -3.06
C ALA A 337 -22.93 4.42 -2.32
N PHE A 338 -23.90 5.20 -1.88
CA PHE A 338 -23.68 6.45 -1.15
C PHE A 338 -23.58 6.18 0.36
N PHE A 339 -22.50 5.61 0.79
CA PHE A 339 -22.18 5.36 2.20
C PHE A 339 -20.66 5.27 2.38
N GLU A 340 -20.18 5.48 3.59
CA GLU A 340 -18.77 5.28 3.95
C GLU A 340 -18.61 3.91 4.62
N PRO A 341 -17.73 3.04 4.09
CA PRO A 341 -17.47 1.75 4.71
C PRO A 341 -16.97 1.86 6.15
N ALA A 342 -17.47 0.98 7.01
CA ALA A 342 -16.99 0.77 8.38
C ALA A 342 -16.51 -0.68 8.52
N LEU A 343 -15.27 -0.87 8.96
CA LEU A 343 -14.62 -2.18 9.04
C LEU A 343 -14.46 -2.60 10.50
N ASP A 344 -14.89 -3.81 10.81
CA ASP A 344 -14.69 -4.47 12.11
C ASP A 344 -13.54 -5.49 12.09
N TYR A 345 -12.69 -5.40 11.07
CA TYR A 345 -11.50 -6.22 10.84
C TYR A 345 -10.33 -5.32 10.41
N VAL A 346 -9.13 -5.88 10.45
CA VAL A 346 -7.90 -5.20 10.03
C VAL A 346 -7.36 -5.86 8.77
N VAL A 347 -6.98 -5.04 7.82
CA VAL A 347 -6.33 -5.45 6.57
C VAL A 347 -4.88 -5.03 6.58
N CYS A 348 -3.98 -5.92 6.19
CA CYS A 348 -2.56 -5.64 6.08
C CYS A 348 -2.08 -5.97 4.66
N LYS A 349 -1.57 -4.97 3.95
CA LYS A 349 -0.91 -5.13 2.66
C LYS A 349 0.59 -5.25 2.87
N ILE A 350 1.22 -6.27 2.30
CA ILE A 350 2.66 -6.49 2.36
C ILE A 350 3.20 -6.54 0.94
N PRO A 351 4.18 -5.67 0.60
CA PRO A 351 4.83 -5.70 -0.70
C PRO A 351 5.66 -6.97 -0.89
N ARG A 352 5.78 -7.40 -2.14
CA ARG A 352 6.71 -8.44 -2.55
C ARG A 352 7.87 -7.85 -3.33
N TRP A 353 9.08 -8.24 -2.94
CA TRP A 353 10.30 -7.91 -3.66
C TRP A 353 10.97 -9.17 -4.17
N ASP A 354 11.57 -9.07 -5.36
CA ASP A 354 12.37 -10.13 -5.98
C ASP A 354 13.83 -9.66 -6.17
N LEU A 355 14.31 -8.78 -5.29
CA LEU A 355 15.63 -8.15 -5.41
C LEU A 355 16.77 -9.14 -5.42
N THR A 356 16.64 -10.24 -4.70
CA THR A 356 17.64 -11.33 -4.66
C THR A 356 17.84 -12.04 -6.01
N LYS A 357 16.93 -11.89 -6.96
CA LYS A 357 17.05 -12.45 -8.31
C LYS A 357 18.01 -11.66 -9.20
N PHE A 358 18.39 -10.45 -8.79
CA PHE A 358 19.23 -9.56 -9.58
C PHE A 358 20.54 -9.26 -8.84
N GLN A 359 21.67 -9.46 -9.52
CA GLN A 359 22.98 -9.13 -8.96
C GLN A 359 23.21 -7.62 -8.95
N GLY A 360 23.80 -7.10 -7.87
CA GLY A 360 24.19 -5.70 -7.76
C GLY A 360 23.04 -4.71 -7.50
N VAL A 361 21.81 -5.17 -7.28
CA VAL A 361 20.68 -4.32 -6.92
C VAL A 361 20.70 -4.02 -5.42
N SER A 362 20.56 -2.74 -5.08
CA SER A 362 20.45 -2.32 -3.68
C SER A 362 19.13 -2.79 -3.07
N HIS A 363 19.20 -3.41 -1.90
CA HIS A 363 18.03 -3.79 -1.08
C HIS A 363 17.44 -2.62 -0.30
N GLN A 364 18.08 -1.46 -0.31
CA GLN A 364 17.58 -0.28 0.39
C GLN A 364 16.31 0.26 -0.26
N LEU A 365 15.27 0.44 0.54
CA LEU A 365 13.99 1.03 0.13
C LEU A 365 14.04 2.55 0.29
N GLY A 366 13.28 3.26 -0.54
CA GLY A 366 13.21 4.71 -0.54
C GLY A 366 12.03 5.22 -1.36
N SER A 367 12.16 6.39 -1.95
CA SER A 367 11.10 7.03 -2.75
C SER A 367 10.84 6.38 -4.11
N SER A 368 11.71 5.47 -4.58
CA SER A 368 11.53 4.76 -5.85
C SER A 368 10.96 3.37 -5.62
N MET A 369 10.10 2.95 -6.54
CA MET A 369 9.39 1.69 -6.49
C MET A 369 10.24 0.52 -6.99
N LYS A 370 10.39 -0.53 -6.16
CA LYS A 370 11.16 -1.76 -6.43
C LYS A 370 10.32 -3.03 -6.27
N SER A 371 9.17 -2.93 -5.57
CA SER A 371 8.26 -4.06 -5.36
C SER A 371 7.67 -4.54 -6.69
N VAL A 372 7.49 -5.85 -6.83
CA VAL A 372 6.98 -6.52 -8.03
C VAL A 372 5.51 -6.93 -7.90
N GLY A 373 4.95 -6.81 -6.73
CA GLY A 373 3.57 -7.17 -6.40
C GLY A 373 3.31 -7.00 -4.91
N GLU A 374 2.17 -7.48 -4.46
CA GLU A 374 1.74 -7.38 -3.07
C GLU A 374 0.80 -8.53 -2.70
N VAL A 375 0.69 -8.79 -1.40
CA VAL A 375 -0.37 -9.61 -0.82
C VAL A 375 -1.21 -8.77 0.11
N MET A 376 -2.48 -9.14 0.29
CA MET A 376 -3.38 -8.56 1.27
C MET A 376 -3.87 -9.65 2.21
N ALA A 377 -3.75 -9.43 3.50
CA ALA A 377 -4.24 -10.33 4.53
C ALA A 377 -5.27 -9.63 5.40
N ILE A 378 -6.23 -10.41 5.91
CA ILE A 378 -7.33 -9.94 6.74
C ILE A 378 -7.33 -10.70 8.06
N GLY A 379 -7.51 -10.00 9.17
CA GLY A 379 -7.63 -10.55 10.50
C GLY A 379 -8.52 -9.68 11.39
N ARG A 380 -8.85 -10.17 12.58
CA ARG A 380 -9.59 -9.39 13.58
C ARG A 380 -8.67 -8.44 14.35
N THR A 381 -7.36 -8.72 14.31
CA THR A 381 -6.32 -7.90 14.93
C THR A 381 -5.19 -7.64 13.94
N PHE A 382 -4.38 -6.61 14.21
CA PHE A 382 -3.19 -6.33 13.41
C PHE A 382 -2.19 -7.49 13.46
N GLU A 383 -2.00 -8.10 14.64
CA GLU A 383 -1.10 -9.24 14.83
C GLU A 383 -1.49 -10.42 13.94
N GLU A 384 -2.78 -10.72 13.87
CA GLU A 384 -3.30 -11.78 12.99
C GLU A 384 -3.06 -11.45 11.52
N ALA A 385 -3.41 -10.22 11.11
CA ALA A 385 -3.31 -9.79 9.72
C ALA A 385 -1.86 -9.78 9.22
N ILE A 386 -0.92 -9.21 9.98
CA ILE A 386 0.49 -9.15 9.57
C ILE A 386 1.12 -10.53 9.48
N GLN A 387 0.85 -11.43 10.42
CA GLN A 387 1.38 -12.78 10.37
C GLN A 387 0.87 -13.57 9.16
N LYS A 388 -0.42 -13.45 8.85
CA LYS A 388 -1.01 -14.04 7.64
C LYS A 388 -0.35 -13.49 6.37
N GLY A 389 -0.18 -12.18 6.27
CA GLY A 389 0.44 -11.52 5.13
C GLY A 389 1.88 -11.97 4.90
N LEU A 390 2.68 -12.02 5.96
CA LEU A 390 4.08 -12.47 5.87
C LEU A 390 4.20 -13.92 5.40
N ARG A 391 3.27 -14.80 5.78
CA ARG A 391 3.20 -16.17 5.24
C ARG A 391 2.84 -16.21 3.76
N MET A 392 1.89 -15.37 3.35
CA MET A 392 1.34 -15.37 2.00
C MET A 392 2.32 -14.79 0.95
N ILE A 393 3.30 -14.01 1.37
CA ILE A 393 4.25 -13.36 0.44
C ILE A 393 5.09 -14.36 -0.36
N GLY A 394 5.16 -15.62 0.06
CA GLY A 394 5.80 -16.70 -0.69
C GLY A 394 7.34 -16.67 -0.67
N GLN A 395 7.93 -16.11 0.38
CA GLN A 395 9.39 -16.04 0.59
C GLN A 395 9.91 -17.06 1.62
N GLY A 396 9.12 -18.11 1.92
CA GLY A 396 9.50 -19.17 2.86
C GLY A 396 9.28 -18.82 4.34
N MET A 397 8.69 -17.64 4.62
CA MET A 397 8.39 -17.22 5.99
C MET A 397 7.09 -17.83 6.50
N HIS A 398 7.05 -18.14 7.79
CA HIS A 398 5.87 -18.70 8.46
C HIS A 398 5.06 -17.62 9.22
N GLY A 399 5.60 -16.42 9.36
CA GLY A 399 5.00 -15.27 10.00
C GLY A 399 6.08 -14.28 10.45
N PHE A 400 5.78 -13.45 11.43
CA PHE A 400 6.71 -12.46 11.96
C PHE A 400 7.87 -13.12 12.74
N VAL A 401 7.59 -14.21 13.47
CA VAL A 401 8.54 -15.02 14.23
C VAL A 401 8.43 -16.49 13.85
N GLY A 402 9.31 -17.35 14.37
CA GLY A 402 9.29 -18.78 14.12
C GLY A 402 9.71 -19.16 12.69
N ASN A 403 10.53 -18.35 12.06
CA ASN A 403 11.12 -18.60 10.75
C ASN A 403 12.42 -19.41 10.90
N HIS A 404 12.85 -20.12 9.85
CA HIS A 404 14.19 -20.70 9.85
C HIS A 404 15.23 -19.59 9.98
N GLU A 405 16.27 -19.83 10.76
CA GLU A 405 17.45 -18.96 10.79
C GLU A 405 18.13 -19.02 9.41
N THR A 406 17.66 -18.20 8.50
CA THR A 406 18.36 -17.91 7.24
C THR A 406 19.46 -16.87 7.44
N THR A 407 19.61 -16.41 8.67
CA THR A 407 20.69 -15.53 9.13
C THR A 407 21.67 -16.38 9.96
N PRO A 408 22.90 -16.61 9.51
CA PRO A 408 23.95 -17.19 10.37
C PRO A 408 24.09 -16.32 11.64
N PRO A 409 24.46 -16.91 12.78
CA PRO A 409 24.68 -16.15 14.01
C PRO A 409 25.69 -15.04 13.75
N ILE A 410 25.41 -13.85 14.26
CA ILE A 410 26.32 -12.69 14.18
C ILE A 410 27.58 -13.04 14.94
N THR A 411 28.60 -13.52 14.23
CA THR A 411 29.98 -13.57 14.74
C THR A 411 30.56 -12.19 14.51
N LEU A 412 30.81 -11.47 15.59
CA LEU A 412 31.64 -10.26 15.55
C LEU A 412 33.00 -10.64 14.94
N PRO A 413 33.54 -9.84 13.99
CA PRO A 413 34.88 -10.05 13.49
C PRO A 413 35.85 -10.03 14.68
N ARG A 414 36.69 -11.04 14.82
CA ARG A 414 37.79 -10.97 15.75
C ARG A 414 38.79 -9.93 15.22
N GLU A 415 39.25 -9.06 16.12
CA GLU A 415 40.29 -8.08 15.77
C GLU A 415 41.46 -8.81 15.12
N GLY A 416 41.74 -8.50 13.84
CA GLY A 416 42.91 -8.95 13.12
C GLY A 416 42.72 -9.84 11.87
N GLU A 417 41.50 -10.15 11.42
CA GLU A 417 41.26 -10.91 10.19
C GLU A 417 41.06 -10.01 8.97
N GLU A 418 42.01 -10.04 8.02
CA GLU A 418 41.90 -9.39 6.71
C GLU A 418 40.84 -10.08 5.84
N ALA A 419 39.96 -9.27 5.23
CA ALA A 419 38.87 -9.68 4.37
C ALA A 419 39.35 -10.27 3.03
N SER A 420 39.33 -11.60 2.92
CA SER A 420 39.51 -12.30 1.63
C SER A 420 38.42 -13.37 1.45
N SER A 421 37.23 -12.95 1.06
CA SER A 421 36.14 -13.77 0.45
C SER A 421 34.91 -12.89 0.22
N PRO A 422 34.00 -13.16 -0.73
CA PRO A 422 32.76 -12.39 -0.89
C PRO A 422 31.83 -12.68 0.30
N VAL A 423 32.05 -11.91 1.37
CA VAL A 423 31.28 -11.98 2.59
C VAL A 423 29.91 -11.35 2.30
N SER A 424 28.87 -12.14 2.44
CA SER A 424 27.51 -11.61 2.64
C SER A 424 27.57 -10.65 3.84
N TYR A 425 27.49 -9.34 3.59
CA TYR A 425 27.48 -8.31 4.62
C TYR A 425 26.24 -8.52 5.50
N GLN A 426 26.39 -9.18 6.61
CA GLN A 426 25.41 -9.17 7.69
C GLN A 426 25.54 -7.84 8.41
N LEU A 427 24.66 -6.92 8.07
CA LEU A 427 24.47 -5.67 8.80
C LEU A 427 24.07 -6.02 10.25
N SER A 428 24.61 -5.31 11.24
CA SER A 428 24.15 -5.44 12.61
C SER A 428 22.63 -5.13 12.66
N PRO A 429 21.85 -5.63 13.64
CA PRO A 429 20.44 -5.29 13.78
C PRO A 429 20.20 -3.79 13.73
N VAL A 430 21.07 -2.98 14.34
CA VAL A 430 20.99 -1.52 14.31
C VAL A 430 21.06 -0.96 12.90
N THR A 431 21.99 -1.44 12.08
CA THR A 431 22.14 -0.97 10.69
C THR A 431 20.91 -1.35 9.85
N SER A 432 20.36 -2.55 10.04
CA SER A 432 19.14 -3.02 9.36
C SER A 432 17.87 -2.28 9.81
N LEU A 433 17.87 -1.74 11.04
CA LEU A 433 16.78 -0.91 11.54
C LEU A 433 16.87 0.53 11.00
N LEU A 434 18.07 1.11 10.94
CA LEU A 434 18.32 2.47 10.44
C LEU A 434 18.06 2.60 8.94
N SER A 435 18.46 1.59 8.16
CA SER A 435 18.31 1.58 6.71
C SER A 435 17.16 0.67 6.31
N PRO A 436 16.02 1.19 5.84
CA PRO A 436 14.90 0.37 5.43
C PRO A 436 15.27 -0.51 4.25
N THR A 437 15.02 -1.82 4.39
CA THR A 437 15.24 -2.84 3.37
C THR A 437 14.00 -3.71 3.23
N ASP A 438 13.97 -4.52 2.18
CA ASP A 438 12.91 -5.52 1.94
C ASP A 438 12.78 -6.58 3.07
N THR A 439 13.75 -6.66 3.98
CA THR A 439 13.77 -7.55 5.15
C THR A 439 13.65 -6.84 6.49
N ARG A 440 13.45 -5.51 6.51
CA ARG A 440 13.41 -4.69 7.72
C ARG A 440 12.45 -5.20 8.78
N ILE A 441 11.29 -5.72 8.39
CA ILE A 441 10.29 -6.25 9.31
C ILE A 441 10.84 -7.41 10.16
N PHE A 442 11.71 -8.24 9.58
CA PHE A 442 12.37 -9.34 10.30
C PHE A 442 13.53 -8.84 11.18
N ALA A 443 14.19 -7.73 10.80
CA ALA A 443 15.17 -7.08 11.67
C ALA A 443 14.50 -6.51 12.93
N VAL A 444 13.28 -5.99 12.82
CA VAL A 444 12.46 -5.59 13.97
C VAL A 444 12.13 -6.80 14.87
N ALA A 445 11.75 -7.94 14.27
CA ALA A 445 11.50 -9.17 15.02
C ALA A 445 12.75 -9.62 15.80
N GLN A 446 13.90 -9.62 15.15
CA GLN A 446 15.18 -10.01 15.76
C GLN A 446 15.56 -9.05 16.91
N ALA A 447 15.43 -7.74 16.71
CA ALA A 447 15.72 -6.74 17.74
C ALA A 447 14.84 -6.95 18.98
N LEU A 448 13.53 -7.18 18.80
CA LEU A 448 12.60 -7.47 19.90
C LEU A 448 12.99 -8.77 20.64
N GLN A 449 13.37 -9.84 19.92
CA GLN A 449 13.83 -11.09 20.50
C GLN A 449 15.14 -10.93 21.28
N MET A 450 16.03 -10.02 20.85
CA MET A 450 17.26 -9.67 21.53
C MET A 450 17.05 -8.74 22.75
N GLY A 451 15.81 -8.34 23.05
CA GLY A 451 15.46 -7.51 24.20
C GLY A 451 15.57 -6.00 23.96
N TYR A 452 15.67 -5.53 22.72
CA TYR A 452 15.56 -4.09 22.44
C TYR A 452 14.18 -3.59 22.86
N THR A 453 14.17 -2.43 23.52
CA THR A 453 12.92 -1.79 23.93
C THR A 453 12.18 -1.19 22.73
N ILE A 454 10.87 -1.02 22.87
CA ILE A 454 10.06 -0.33 21.86
C ILE A 454 10.63 1.06 21.56
N GLU A 455 11.06 1.78 22.59
CA GLU A 455 11.63 3.12 22.44
C GLU A 455 12.93 3.12 21.63
N GLN A 456 13.84 2.17 21.89
CA GLN A 456 15.06 2.03 21.10
C GLN A 456 14.78 1.73 19.62
N ILE A 457 13.83 0.83 19.35
CA ILE A 457 13.45 0.50 17.97
C ILE A 457 12.75 1.69 17.31
N HIS A 458 11.86 2.37 18.02
CA HIS A 458 11.21 3.57 17.52
C HIS A 458 12.23 4.66 17.13
N GLN A 459 13.20 4.96 18.00
CA GLN A 459 14.26 5.94 17.70
C GLN A 459 15.08 5.61 16.45
N LEU A 460 15.31 4.32 16.20
CA LEU A 460 16.06 3.85 15.02
C LEU A 460 15.23 3.82 13.73
N THR A 461 13.92 3.56 13.85
CA THR A 461 13.06 3.26 12.70
C THR A 461 12.02 4.34 12.41
N MET A 462 11.65 5.11 13.43
CA MET A 462 10.50 6.02 13.47
C MET A 462 9.14 5.32 13.22
N ILE A 463 9.09 3.98 13.27
CA ILE A 463 7.83 3.22 13.25
C ILE A 463 7.04 3.57 14.51
N ASP A 464 5.73 3.81 14.37
CA ASP A 464 4.88 4.18 15.50
C ASP A 464 4.92 3.13 16.62
N ARG A 465 4.97 3.60 17.86
CA ARG A 465 5.06 2.76 19.06
C ARG A 465 3.92 1.78 19.18
N TRP A 466 2.74 2.12 18.69
CA TRP A 466 1.59 1.23 18.67
C TRP A 466 1.88 -0.03 17.83
N PHE A 467 2.41 0.13 16.61
CA PHE A 467 2.79 -1.01 15.78
C PHE A 467 3.88 -1.85 16.44
N LEU A 468 4.89 -1.21 17.01
CA LEU A 468 5.97 -1.92 17.71
C LEU A 468 5.45 -2.69 18.93
N GLN A 469 4.48 -2.14 19.67
CA GLN A 469 3.83 -2.83 20.79
C GLN A 469 3.09 -4.09 20.30
N LYS A 470 2.38 -4.00 19.19
CA LYS A 470 1.68 -5.14 18.58
C LYS A 470 2.64 -6.22 18.07
N LEU A 471 3.75 -5.80 17.46
CA LEU A 471 4.80 -6.72 17.03
C LEU A 471 5.50 -7.39 18.23
N LYS A 472 5.73 -6.63 19.31
CA LYS A 472 6.27 -7.18 20.56
C LYS A 472 5.34 -8.23 21.14
N HIS A 473 4.03 -8.02 21.13
CA HIS A 473 3.04 -8.99 21.62
C HIS A 473 3.18 -10.35 20.90
N ILE A 474 3.44 -10.36 19.58
CA ILE A 474 3.73 -11.60 18.84
C ILE A 474 5.00 -12.28 19.39
N VAL A 475 6.05 -11.50 19.66
CA VAL A 475 7.31 -12.05 20.25
C VAL A 475 7.05 -12.61 21.66
N ASP A 476 6.26 -11.93 22.47
CA ASP A 476 5.93 -12.38 23.83
C ASP A 476 5.16 -13.71 23.82
N ILE A 477 4.18 -13.87 22.91
CA ILE A 477 3.48 -15.15 22.74
C ILE A 477 4.45 -16.26 22.29
N ASN A 478 5.37 -15.95 21.38
CA ASN A 478 6.38 -16.92 20.94
C ASN A 478 7.29 -17.36 22.11
N HIS A 479 7.74 -16.43 22.94
CA HIS A 479 8.52 -16.76 24.14
C HIS A 479 7.71 -17.58 25.13
N ALA A 480 6.43 -17.27 25.33
CA ALA A 480 5.56 -18.07 26.19
C ALA A 480 5.42 -19.50 25.69
N LEU A 481 5.23 -19.70 24.36
CA LEU A 481 5.20 -21.04 23.76
C LEU A 481 6.49 -21.82 23.97
N GLN A 482 7.66 -21.17 23.91
CA GLN A 482 8.96 -21.80 24.14
C GLN A 482 9.11 -22.37 25.56
N GLN A 483 8.42 -21.82 26.57
CA GLN A 483 8.41 -22.37 27.92
C GLN A 483 7.79 -23.78 27.99
N TYR A 484 6.95 -24.12 27.02
CA TYR A 484 6.32 -25.44 26.90
C TYR A 484 7.08 -26.40 25.96
N SER A 485 8.36 -26.13 25.69
CA SER A 485 9.17 -26.96 24.76
C SER A 485 9.31 -28.42 25.22
N HIS A 486 9.21 -28.71 26.51
CA HIS A 486 9.17 -30.05 27.08
C HIS A 486 8.01 -30.91 26.54
N LEU A 487 6.90 -30.31 26.05
CA LEU A 487 5.79 -31.06 25.45
C LEU A 487 6.21 -31.84 24.19
N SER A 488 7.18 -31.33 23.43
CA SER A 488 7.69 -32.03 22.24
C SER A 488 8.50 -33.28 22.58
N GLU A 489 9.18 -33.28 23.72
CA GLU A 489 9.89 -34.45 24.25
C GLU A 489 8.88 -35.49 24.75
N LEU A 490 7.94 -35.07 25.61
CA LEU A 490 6.90 -35.95 26.16
C LEU A 490 6.06 -36.64 25.07
N TYR A 491 5.76 -35.93 23.99
CA TYR A 491 4.99 -36.47 22.87
C TYR A 491 5.60 -37.75 22.23
N GLN A 492 6.92 -37.95 22.40
CA GLN A 492 7.58 -39.14 21.85
C GLN A 492 7.33 -40.41 22.69
N PHE A 493 7.03 -40.26 23.97
CA PHE A 493 6.99 -41.35 24.95
C PHE A 493 5.60 -41.61 25.48
N LEU A 494 4.73 -40.61 25.53
CA LEU A 494 3.39 -40.75 26.08
C LEU A 494 2.38 -41.27 25.04
N PRO A 495 1.47 -42.16 25.44
CA PRO A 495 0.28 -42.45 24.66
C PRO A 495 -0.53 -41.18 24.40
N LYS A 496 -1.25 -41.16 23.28
CA LYS A 496 -2.04 -40.00 22.87
C LYS A 496 -2.98 -39.49 23.96
N SER A 497 -3.70 -40.41 24.64
CA SER A 497 -4.66 -40.07 25.71
C SER A 497 -3.99 -39.34 26.87
N GLU A 498 -2.86 -39.86 27.33
CA GLU A 498 -2.09 -39.25 28.43
C GLU A 498 -1.48 -37.93 28.02
N MET A 499 -1.01 -37.82 26.79
CA MET A 499 -0.47 -36.54 26.27
C MET A 499 -1.53 -35.44 26.20
N MET A 500 -2.76 -35.78 25.84
CA MET A 500 -3.85 -34.81 25.77
C MET A 500 -4.26 -34.32 27.18
N GLU A 501 -4.33 -35.24 28.14
CA GLU A 501 -4.60 -34.90 29.54
C GLU A 501 -3.50 -33.99 30.12
N TYR A 502 -2.24 -34.30 29.83
CA TYR A 502 -1.09 -33.48 30.23
C TYR A 502 -1.13 -32.07 29.63
N VAL A 503 -1.47 -31.94 28.35
CA VAL A 503 -1.62 -30.62 27.68
C VAL A 503 -2.72 -29.77 28.33
N GLU A 504 -3.80 -30.42 28.81
CA GLU A 504 -4.89 -29.72 29.51
C GLU A 504 -4.48 -29.26 30.91
N GLU A 505 -3.85 -30.14 31.69
CA GLU A 505 -3.42 -29.87 33.07
C GLU A 505 -2.37 -28.76 33.16
N GLU A 506 -1.43 -28.69 32.24
CA GLU A 506 -0.38 -27.65 32.17
C GLU A 506 -0.90 -26.24 31.85
N GLY A 507 -2.18 -26.08 31.52
CA GLY A 507 -2.75 -24.78 31.13
C GLY A 507 -2.33 -24.29 29.74
N PHE A 508 -1.71 -25.15 28.94
CA PHE A 508 -1.21 -24.80 27.61
C PHE A 508 -2.33 -24.43 26.62
N LEU A 509 -3.55 -24.94 26.84
CA LEU A 509 -4.67 -24.74 25.92
C LEU A 509 -5.05 -23.27 25.72
N THR A 510 -5.00 -22.48 26.80
CA THR A 510 -5.26 -21.04 26.69
C THR A 510 -4.22 -20.36 25.81
N LEU A 511 -2.94 -20.67 25.99
CA LEU A 511 -1.86 -20.14 25.17
C LEU A 511 -1.96 -20.61 23.70
N LEU A 512 -2.37 -21.88 23.48
CA LEU A 512 -2.60 -22.41 22.14
C LEU A 512 -3.73 -21.65 21.43
N TYR A 513 -4.83 -21.37 22.14
CA TYR A 513 -5.93 -20.58 21.63
C TYR A 513 -5.47 -19.14 21.29
N ASP A 514 -4.81 -18.46 22.22
CA ASP A 514 -4.30 -17.10 22.02
C ASP A 514 -3.32 -17.04 20.84
N ALA A 515 -2.41 -17.98 20.71
CA ALA A 515 -1.51 -18.05 19.58
C ALA A 515 -2.29 -18.16 18.25
N LYS A 516 -3.40 -18.92 18.20
CA LYS A 516 -4.25 -18.99 17.00
C LYS A 516 -4.98 -17.68 16.73
N VAL A 517 -5.53 -17.04 17.76
CA VAL A 517 -6.21 -15.73 17.66
C VAL A 517 -5.26 -14.68 17.11
N TYR A 518 -4.01 -14.66 17.57
CA TYR A 518 -2.98 -13.70 17.10
C TYR A 518 -2.20 -14.18 15.88
N GLY A 519 -2.74 -15.15 15.15
CA GLY A 519 -2.32 -15.47 13.79
C GLY A 519 -1.15 -16.44 13.65
N PHE A 520 -0.72 -17.12 14.71
CA PHE A 520 0.31 -18.16 14.60
C PHE A 520 -0.15 -19.32 13.73
N SER A 521 0.70 -19.76 12.82
CA SER A 521 0.50 -21.01 12.09
C SER A 521 0.81 -22.21 12.98
N ASP A 522 0.25 -23.38 12.62
CA ASP A 522 0.57 -24.61 13.34
C ASP A 522 2.08 -24.93 13.25
N PHE A 523 2.76 -24.51 12.17
CA PHE A 523 4.23 -24.60 12.03
C PHE A 523 4.99 -23.72 13.02
N GLN A 524 4.58 -22.46 13.21
CA GLN A 524 5.23 -21.56 14.18
C GLN A 524 5.11 -22.12 15.60
N ILE A 525 3.91 -22.60 15.97
CA ILE A 525 3.66 -23.18 17.29
C ILE A 525 4.51 -24.44 17.47
N ALA A 526 4.52 -25.36 16.50
CA ALA A 526 5.33 -26.57 16.55
C ALA A 526 6.83 -26.26 16.71
N ARG A 527 7.33 -25.24 16.02
CA ARG A 527 8.72 -24.81 16.13
C ARG A 527 9.03 -24.21 17.49
N ALA A 528 8.18 -23.32 18.00
CA ALA A 528 8.36 -22.73 19.34
C ALA A 528 8.40 -23.81 20.43
N LEU A 529 7.63 -24.90 20.27
CA LEU A 529 7.64 -26.06 21.15
C LEU A 529 8.82 -27.03 20.91
N GLY A 530 9.70 -26.76 19.92
CA GLY A 530 10.88 -27.61 19.67
C GLY A 530 10.61 -28.92 18.92
N PHE A 531 9.43 -29.11 18.32
CA PHE A 531 9.08 -30.35 17.59
C PHE A 531 10.00 -30.61 16.40
N GLU A 532 10.66 -29.59 15.83
CA GLU A 532 11.60 -29.75 14.71
C GLU A 532 12.84 -30.59 15.08
N GLN A 533 13.14 -30.73 16.36
CA GLN A 533 14.23 -31.59 16.84
C GLN A 533 13.92 -33.09 16.66
N TYR A 534 12.65 -33.45 16.59
CA TYR A 534 12.19 -34.84 16.59
C TYR A 534 11.42 -35.23 15.34
N PHE A 535 10.83 -34.24 14.62
CA PHE A 535 9.97 -34.47 13.46
C PHE A 535 10.29 -33.48 12.35
N ASN A 536 10.01 -33.87 11.10
CA ASN A 536 9.95 -32.86 10.05
C ASN A 536 8.80 -31.88 10.32
N MET A 537 8.91 -30.67 9.81
CA MET A 537 7.97 -29.57 10.11
C MET A 537 6.54 -29.86 9.65
N GLU A 538 6.34 -30.66 8.60
CA GLU A 538 5.01 -31.04 8.14
C GLU A 538 4.31 -31.91 9.19
N LYS A 539 5.00 -32.96 9.68
CA LYS A 539 4.48 -33.82 10.74
C LYS A 539 4.27 -33.03 12.04
N ALA A 540 5.21 -32.16 12.41
CA ALA A 540 5.11 -31.32 13.60
C ALA A 540 3.86 -30.42 13.56
N GLY A 541 3.60 -29.75 12.42
CA GLY A 541 2.39 -28.95 12.22
C GLY A 541 1.10 -29.76 12.31
N LEU A 542 1.11 -31.03 11.85
CA LEU A 542 -0.05 -31.91 11.96
C LEU A 542 -0.35 -32.29 13.42
N VAL A 543 0.66 -32.42 14.29
CA VAL A 543 0.46 -32.65 15.73
C VAL A 543 -0.30 -31.47 16.35
N ILE A 544 0.16 -30.24 16.12
CA ILE A 544 -0.52 -29.03 16.63
C ILE A 544 -1.94 -28.94 16.09
N ARG A 545 -2.13 -29.22 14.78
CA ARG A 545 -3.47 -29.27 14.19
C ARG A 545 -4.37 -30.28 14.85
N GLN A 546 -3.84 -31.46 15.24
CA GLN A 546 -4.59 -32.46 15.93
C GLN A 546 -5.02 -31.97 17.32
N TRP A 547 -4.10 -31.43 18.12
CA TRP A 547 -4.40 -30.89 19.45
C TRP A 547 -5.52 -29.85 19.39
N ARG A 548 -5.34 -28.80 18.56
CA ARG A 548 -6.36 -27.74 18.47
C ARG A 548 -7.73 -28.24 18.00
N LYS A 549 -7.79 -29.30 17.18
CA LYS A 549 -9.05 -29.89 16.76
C LYS A 549 -9.74 -30.66 17.89
N GLU A 550 -8.98 -31.38 18.69
CA GLU A 550 -9.50 -32.13 19.83
C GLU A 550 -10.11 -31.24 20.91
N TYR A 551 -9.53 -30.03 21.07
CA TYR A 551 -10.03 -28.99 21.97
C TYR A 551 -10.94 -27.97 21.30
N ASN A 552 -11.44 -28.28 20.11
CA ASN A 552 -12.37 -27.43 19.35
C ASN A 552 -11.82 -26.00 19.07
N ILE A 553 -10.50 -25.82 19.00
CA ILE A 553 -9.86 -24.59 18.57
C ILE A 553 -9.86 -24.56 17.03
N LEU A 554 -10.96 -24.10 16.47
CA LEU A 554 -11.23 -24.09 15.03
C LEU A 554 -11.46 -22.66 14.54
N PRO A 555 -11.08 -22.35 13.30
CA PRO A 555 -11.36 -21.03 12.74
C PRO A 555 -12.85 -20.90 12.38
N PHE A 556 -13.34 -19.68 12.50
CA PHE A 556 -14.65 -19.26 12.00
C PHE A 556 -14.52 -18.67 10.59
N VAL A 557 -15.57 -18.84 9.80
CA VAL A 557 -15.69 -18.17 8.50
C VAL A 557 -16.41 -16.86 8.72
N ASN A 558 -15.72 -15.76 8.47
CA ASN A 558 -16.26 -14.42 8.55
C ASN A 558 -16.48 -13.88 7.13
N GLN A 559 -17.44 -12.98 6.98
CA GLN A 559 -17.81 -12.37 5.73
C GLN A 559 -17.27 -10.94 5.68
N ILE A 560 -16.72 -10.52 4.54
CA ILE A 560 -16.40 -9.13 4.31
C ILE A 560 -17.71 -8.38 4.09
N ASP A 561 -18.01 -7.49 4.99
CA ASP A 561 -19.10 -6.54 4.86
C ASP A 561 -18.58 -5.11 4.99
N THR A 562 -19.27 -4.18 4.37
CA THR A 562 -18.89 -2.78 4.34
C THR A 562 -19.52 -1.95 5.46
N LEU A 563 -20.28 -2.57 6.36
CA LEU A 563 -21.08 -1.90 7.38
C LEU A 563 -20.87 -2.49 8.78
N ALA A 564 -19.73 -3.12 9.03
CA ALA A 564 -19.36 -3.68 10.34
C ALA A 564 -20.47 -4.54 10.97
N ALA A 565 -21.08 -5.42 10.17
CA ALA A 565 -22.21 -6.29 10.52
C ALA A 565 -23.53 -5.56 10.92
N GLU A 566 -23.62 -4.26 10.78
CA GLU A 566 -24.86 -3.51 11.04
C GLU A 566 -25.96 -3.79 10.01
N TYR A 567 -25.60 -4.26 8.81
CA TYR A 567 -26.53 -4.62 7.74
C TYR A 567 -26.12 -5.94 7.07
N PRO A 568 -27.07 -6.83 6.74
CA PRO A 568 -26.76 -8.13 6.14
C PRO A 568 -25.98 -8.00 4.82
N ALA A 569 -24.82 -8.60 4.75
CA ALA A 569 -24.01 -8.69 3.54
C ALA A 569 -24.46 -9.89 2.68
N GLN A 570 -24.47 -9.70 1.36
CA GLN A 570 -24.79 -10.72 0.35
C GLN A 570 -23.58 -10.92 -0.58
N THR A 571 -22.46 -11.27 0.00
CA THR A 571 -21.19 -11.47 -0.71
C THR A 571 -20.60 -12.84 -0.40
N ASN A 572 -19.85 -13.40 -1.35
CA ASN A 572 -19.04 -14.60 -1.16
C ASN A 572 -17.57 -14.24 -0.85
N TYR A 573 -17.30 -13.00 -0.47
CA TYR A 573 -15.98 -12.56 -0.06
C TYR A 573 -15.80 -12.83 1.43
N LEU A 574 -14.95 -13.83 1.74
CA LEU A 574 -14.85 -14.43 3.05
C LEU A 574 -13.40 -14.43 3.55
N TYR A 575 -13.23 -14.44 4.87
CA TYR A 575 -11.94 -14.67 5.52
C TYR A 575 -12.09 -15.60 6.73
N LEU A 576 -11.00 -16.21 7.16
CA LEU A 576 -10.97 -17.09 8.33
C LEU A 576 -10.28 -16.37 9.49
N SER A 577 -10.87 -16.46 10.69
CA SER A 577 -10.26 -16.00 11.94
C SER A 577 -10.63 -16.95 13.07
N TYR A 578 -9.96 -16.84 14.22
CA TYR A 578 -10.28 -17.61 15.42
C TYR A 578 -11.13 -16.82 16.42
N THR A 579 -11.60 -15.66 16.01
CA THR A 579 -12.51 -14.78 16.79
C THR A 579 -13.72 -14.39 15.98
#